data_7d6dc13d76b4f15d1071fa45e8d38dfa
#
_entry.id   7d6dc13d76b4f15d1071fa45e8d38dfa
#
_cell.length_a   1.000
_cell.length_b   1.000
_cell.length_c   1.000
_cell.angle_alpha   90.00
_cell.angle_beta   90.00
_cell.angle_gamma   90.00
#
_symmetry.space_group_name_H-M   'P 1'
#
loop_
_entity.id
_entity.type
_entity.pdbx_description
1 polymer ?
#
loop_
_entity_poly.entity_id
_entity_poly.type
_entity_poly.pdbx_seq_one_letter_code
_entity_poly.pdbx_strand_id
1 'polypeptide(L)'
;MSRKQKLILITGVVAVGLFALLFPKLRYYYAAFQKSTNTSSVTILIPSKVEALNIEVIATLLKEKGVLNDVAAFELVGENKEMNARNIAPGKYIIEPGTALRHIWNGFKMNSNHNGNAEQTVKVSFENCRSLNDLAGKLQQQLESDSAAFMAAFQDANELNRLGFTYEQVPALFIPNTYEMYWDQKPQAFIEQMAKEFKNFWTPERMDKLKHVGLTTPSEAVTLASIVYSEQSKNAQEWPIIAGLYLNRIKQGIKLQSDPTFKFCWGDQLKGVQRLLAVHRDVDCPYNTYKIQGLPPGPIYLPPVGVVDAVLNATKHNYIFMCAKPDYSGTHNFTASGAEHIQNASAFQRWLAAELKNR
;
A
#
# COMPACT_ATOMS: atom_id res chain seq x y z
N MET A 1 -16.83 34.37 -73.10
CA MET A 1 -16.16 33.11 -72.65
C MET A 1 -16.56 31.99 -73.58
N SER A 2 -15.56 31.31 -74.16
CA SER A 2 -15.84 30.13 -75.00
C SER A 2 -16.37 28.93 -74.18
N ARG A 3 -17.04 28.01 -74.83
CA ARG A 3 -17.61 26.83 -74.19
C ARG A 3 -16.53 26.03 -73.42
N LYS A 4 -15.27 25.97 -73.93
CA LYS A 4 -14.09 25.40 -73.24
C LYS A 4 -13.71 26.15 -71.98
N GLN A 5 -13.72 27.50 -72.01
CA GLN A 5 -13.39 28.31 -70.83
C GLN A 5 -14.45 28.16 -69.73
N LYS A 6 -15.75 28.03 -70.07
CA LYS A 6 -16.81 27.79 -69.07
C LYS A 6 -16.62 26.38 -68.44
N LEU A 7 -16.28 25.38 -69.26
CA LEU A 7 -16.06 24.01 -68.76
C LEU A 7 -14.87 23.95 -67.79
N ILE A 8 -13.74 24.59 -68.15
CA ILE A 8 -12.54 24.68 -67.28
C ILE A 8 -12.88 25.39 -65.98
N LEU A 9 -13.65 26.46 -66.02
CA LEU A 9 -14.07 27.19 -64.81
C LEU A 9 -14.96 26.32 -63.91
N ILE A 10 -15.92 25.60 -64.47
CA ILE A 10 -16.84 24.72 -63.73
C ILE A 10 -16.03 23.56 -63.10
N THR A 11 -15.15 22.95 -63.89
CA THR A 11 -14.28 21.85 -63.37
C THR A 11 -13.35 22.34 -62.26
N GLY A 12 -12.79 23.53 -62.39
CA GLY A 12 -11.97 24.16 -61.34
C GLY A 12 -12.77 24.42 -60.07
N VAL A 13 -13.97 25.00 -60.16
CA VAL A 13 -14.84 25.21 -59.00
C VAL A 13 -15.25 23.91 -58.32
N VAL A 14 -15.61 22.89 -59.10
CA VAL A 14 -15.92 21.55 -58.56
C VAL A 14 -14.72 20.91 -57.89
N ALA A 15 -13.52 21.00 -58.48
CA ALA A 15 -12.29 20.48 -57.89
C ALA A 15 -11.92 21.18 -56.57
N VAL A 16 -12.08 22.53 -56.53
CA VAL A 16 -11.85 23.31 -55.27
C VAL A 16 -12.88 22.92 -54.23
N GLY A 17 -14.15 22.77 -54.61
CA GLY A 17 -15.22 22.34 -53.70
C GLY A 17 -14.99 20.95 -53.16
N LEU A 18 -14.60 19.98 -53.99
CA LEU A 18 -14.23 18.63 -53.56
C LEU A 18 -12.98 18.64 -52.65
N PHE A 19 -11.97 19.44 -53.00
CA PHE A 19 -10.80 19.59 -52.15
C PHE A 19 -11.16 20.17 -50.79
N ALA A 20 -11.96 21.20 -50.71
CA ALA A 20 -12.41 21.81 -49.48
C ALA A 20 -13.21 20.83 -48.59
N LEU A 21 -13.98 19.93 -49.18
CA LEU A 21 -14.73 18.88 -48.49
C LEU A 21 -13.84 17.71 -48.01
N LEU A 22 -12.83 17.36 -48.79
CA LEU A 22 -11.95 16.23 -48.47
C LEU A 22 -10.76 16.61 -47.62
N PHE A 23 -10.30 17.87 -47.68
CA PHE A 23 -9.09 18.34 -47.01
C PHE A 23 -9.13 18.14 -45.48
N PRO A 24 -10.24 18.43 -44.75
CA PRO A 24 -10.30 18.17 -43.32
C PRO A 24 -10.16 16.68 -43.00
N LYS A 25 -10.77 15.80 -43.78
CA LYS A 25 -10.65 14.35 -43.59
C LYS A 25 -9.24 13.85 -43.86
N LEU A 26 -8.60 14.33 -44.92
CA LEU A 26 -7.21 13.96 -45.23
C LEU A 26 -6.26 14.44 -44.16
N ARG A 27 -6.44 15.68 -43.66
CA ARG A 27 -5.66 16.25 -42.54
C ARG A 27 -5.82 15.40 -41.27
N TYR A 28 -7.04 14.99 -40.92
CA TYR A 28 -7.30 14.09 -39.82
C TYR A 28 -6.61 12.74 -39.98
N TYR A 29 -6.76 12.08 -41.12
CA TYR A 29 -6.12 10.79 -41.37
C TYR A 29 -4.60 10.89 -41.32
N TYR A 30 -4.00 11.92 -41.87
CA TYR A 30 -2.58 12.16 -41.77
C TYR A 30 -2.15 12.29 -40.31
N ALA A 31 -2.81 13.13 -39.54
CA ALA A 31 -2.52 13.32 -38.12
C ALA A 31 -2.72 12.01 -37.33
N ALA A 32 -3.82 11.30 -37.54
CA ALA A 32 -4.17 10.09 -36.80
C ALA A 32 -3.13 8.96 -36.94
N PHE A 33 -2.42 8.89 -38.08
CA PHE A 33 -1.39 7.90 -38.37
C PHE A 33 0.03 8.38 -38.06
N GLN A 34 0.23 9.66 -37.69
CA GLN A 34 1.53 10.10 -37.15
C GLN A 34 1.88 9.25 -35.93
N LYS A 35 3.18 9.06 -35.75
CA LYS A 35 3.71 8.22 -34.67
C LYS A 35 4.30 9.06 -33.56
N SER A 36 4.26 8.53 -32.36
CA SER A 36 4.98 9.10 -31.22
C SER A 36 6.50 9.15 -31.48
N THR A 37 7.16 10.08 -30.86
CA THR A 37 8.60 10.41 -31.09
C THR A 37 9.55 9.88 -30.04
N ASN A 38 9.01 9.28 -28.98
CA ASN A 38 9.83 8.65 -27.95
C ASN A 38 10.63 7.47 -28.52
N THR A 39 11.86 7.32 -28.03
CA THR A 39 12.79 6.24 -28.43
C THR A 39 12.77 5.03 -27.49
N SER A 40 12.14 5.18 -26.33
CA SER A 40 11.90 4.12 -25.33
C SER A 40 10.49 4.26 -24.79
N SER A 41 10.00 3.22 -24.10
CA SER A 41 8.68 3.25 -23.43
C SER A 41 8.60 4.40 -22.43
N VAL A 42 7.55 5.20 -22.52
CA VAL A 42 7.32 6.35 -21.64
C VAL A 42 6.08 6.12 -20.77
N THR A 43 6.24 6.28 -19.46
CA THR A 43 5.11 6.21 -18.52
C THR A 43 4.42 7.57 -18.43
N ILE A 44 3.11 7.56 -18.62
CA ILE A 44 2.21 8.71 -18.47
C ILE A 44 1.26 8.44 -17.30
N LEU A 45 1.15 9.38 -16.38
CA LEU A 45 0.16 9.40 -15.31
C LEU A 45 -0.87 10.47 -15.62
N ILE A 46 -2.12 10.08 -15.79
CA ILE A 46 -3.25 10.99 -16.00
C ILE A 46 -4.01 11.09 -14.66
N PRO A 47 -3.96 12.23 -13.97
CA PRO A 47 -4.59 12.38 -12.66
C PRO A 47 -6.12 12.45 -12.75
N SER A 48 -6.80 11.95 -11.70
CA SER A 48 -8.26 11.94 -11.64
C SER A 48 -8.89 13.26 -11.17
N LYS A 49 -8.10 14.15 -10.52
CA LYS A 49 -8.57 15.40 -9.92
C LYS A 49 -8.29 16.67 -10.76
N VAL A 50 -8.03 16.53 -12.04
CA VAL A 50 -7.75 17.72 -12.86
C VAL A 50 -9.06 18.35 -13.25
N GLU A 51 -9.42 19.48 -12.61
CA GLU A 51 -10.64 20.26 -12.91
C GLU A 51 -10.73 20.72 -14.38
N ALA A 52 -9.62 20.73 -15.08
CA ALA A 52 -9.48 21.11 -16.48
C ALA A 52 -8.85 20.03 -17.35
N LEU A 53 -9.08 18.74 -17.07
CA LEU A 53 -8.58 17.65 -17.90
C LEU A 53 -9.19 17.77 -19.30
N ASN A 54 -8.41 18.27 -20.25
CA ASN A 54 -8.79 18.49 -21.63
C ASN A 54 -7.68 18.06 -22.60
N ILE A 55 -7.95 18.20 -23.90
CA ILE A 55 -7.03 17.82 -24.98
C ILE A 55 -5.68 18.54 -24.84
N GLU A 56 -5.68 19.85 -24.56
CA GLU A 56 -4.47 20.68 -24.45
C GLU A 56 -3.58 20.26 -23.28
N VAL A 57 -4.18 19.95 -22.12
CA VAL A 57 -3.46 19.46 -20.94
C VAL A 57 -2.76 18.14 -21.24
N ILE A 58 -3.47 17.20 -21.86
CA ILE A 58 -2.88 15.92 -22.25
C ILE A 58 -1.78 16.09 -23.32
N ALA A 59 -2.00 16.95 -24.30
CA ALA A 59 -1.02 17.24 -25.33
C ALA A 59 0.26 17.84 -24.73
N THR A 60 0.11 18.79 -23.81
CA THR A 60 1.23 19.40 -23.07
C THR A 60 2.01 18.36 -22.27
N LEU A 61 1.32 17.53 -21.51
CA LEU A 61 1.93 16.44 -20.73
C LEU A 61 2.75 15.49 -21.63
N LEU A 62 2.20 15.07 -22.76
CA LEU A 62 2.88 14.18 -23.70
C LEU A 62 4.08 14.86 -24.37
N LYS A 63 3.98 16.15 -24.69
CA LYS A 63 5.09 16.93 -25.22
C LYS A 63 6.24 17.04 -24.23
N GLU A 64 5.97 17.38 -22.98
CA GLU A 64 6.96 17.46 -21.91
C GLU A 64 7.66 16.13 -21.67
N LYS A 65 6.97 15.03 -21.86
CA LYS A 65 7.50 13.66 -21.77
C LYS A 65 8.24 13.20 -23.05
N GLY A 66 8.35 14.05 -24.08
CA GLY A 66 9.03 13.73 -25.33
C GLY A 66 8.28 12.73 -26.22
N VAL A 67 6.98 12.55 -26.01
CA VAL A 67 6.15 11.64 -26.79
C VAL A 67 5.65 12.29 -28.07
N LEU A 68 5.48 13.63 -28.08
CA LEU A 68 4.94 14.39 -29.21
C LEU A 68 5.91 15.46 -29.68
N ASN A 69 6.09 15.57 -31.02
CA ASN A 69 6.65 16.75 -31.66
C ASN A 69 5.56 17.66 -32.24
N ASP A 70 4.53 17.08 -32.84
CA ASP A 70 3.40 17.78 -33.45
C ASP A 70 2.18 17.76 -32.50
N VAL A 71 2.10 18.76 -31.61
CA VAL A 71 0.99 18.95 -30.68
C VAL A 71 -0.31 19.17 -31.41
N ALA A 72 -0.31 20.00 -32.49
CA ALA A 72 -1.51 20.32 -33.24
C ALA A 72 -2.13 19.10 -33.94
N ALA A 73 -1.29 18.16 -34.40
CA ALA A 73 -1.77 16.90 -34.94
C ALA A 73 -2.46 16.06 -33.86
N PHE A 74 -1.90 16.00 -32.64
CA PHE A 74 -2.48 15.25 -31.53
C PHE A 74 -3.81 15.86 -31.08
N GLU A 75 -3.88 17.18 -30.96
CA GLU A 75 -5.11 17.92 -30.62
C GLU A 75 -6.19 17.69 -31.65
N LEU A 76 -5.88 17.81 -32.95
CA LEU A 76 -6.81 17.53 -34.03
C LEU A 76 -7.42 16.13 -33.96
N VAL A 77 -6.62 15.12 -33.59
CA VAL A 77 -7.12 13.76 -33.39
C VAL A 77 -8.04 13.66 -32.18
N GLY A 78 -7.70 14.32 -31.08
CA GLY A 78 -8.51 14.41 -29.87
C GLY A 78 -9.87 15.06 -30.12
N GLU A 79 -9.89 16.21 -30.80
CA GLU A 79 -11.10 16.94 -31.20
C GLU A 79 -12.03 16.05 -32.06
N ASN A 80 -11.49 15.41 -33.10
CA ASN A 80 -12.28 14.50 -33.94
C ASN A 80 -12.81 13.25 -33.22
N LYS A 81 -12.20 12.87 -32.08
CA LYS A 81 -12.67 11.80 -31.20
C LYS A 81 -13.58 12.31 -30.09
N GLU A 82 -13.87 13.62 -30.06
CA GLU A 82 -14.67 14.29 -29.04
C GLU A 82 -14.15 14.08 -27.62
N MET A 83 -12.80 14.03 -27.50
CA MET A 83 -12.15 13.82 -26.20
C MET A 83 -12.34 15.03 -25.28
N ASN A 84 -12.67 14.76 -24.03
CA ASN A 84 -12.91 15.77 -23.00
C ASN A 84 -12.79 15.17 -21.59
N ALA A 85 -12.88 15.97 -20.55
CA ALA A 85 -12.73 15.55 -19.16
C ALA A 85 -13.67 14.41 -18.72
N ARG A 86 -14.79 14.21 -19.41
CA ARG A 86 -15.79 13.18 -19.04
C ARG A 86 -15.47 11.81 -19.65
N ASN A 87 -14.61 11.76 -20.66
CA ASN A 87 -14.30 10.51 -21.38
C ASN A 87 -12.81 10.19 -21.47
N ILE A 88 -11.95 11.05 -20.91
CA ILE A 88 -10.54 10.73 -20.68
C ILE A 88 -10.43 9.96 -19.36
N ALA A 89 -9.92 8.74 -19.41
CA ALA A 89 -9.71 7.90 -18.24
C ALA A 89 -8.44 8.33 -17.50
N PRO A 90 -8.51 8.60 -16.18
CA PRO A 90 -7.31 8.73 -15.35
C PRO A 90 -6.57 7.40 -15.27
N GLY A 91 -5.33 7.43 -14.77
CA GLY A 91 -4.57 6.21 -14.55
C GLY A 91 -3.16 6.25 -15.09
N LYS A 92 -2.49 5.11 -15.07
CA LYS A 92 -1.13 4.90 -15.58
C LYS A 92 -1.16 4.27 -16.97
N TYR A 93 -0.45 4.88 -17.91
CA TYR A 93 -0.33 4.41 -19.28
C TYR A 93 1.14 4.27 -19.69
N ILE A 94 1.44 3.31 -20.56
CA ILE A 94 2.76 3.14 -21.15
C ILE A 94 2.64 3.39 -22.65
N ILE A 95 3.38 4.37 -23.16
CA ILE A 95 3.43 4.68 -24.59
C ILE A 95 4.70 4.09 -25.18
N GLU A 96 4.53 3.07 -26.01
CA GLU A 96 5.64 2.44 -26.73
C GLU A 96 6.13 3.30 -27.89
N PRO A 97 7.42 3.21 -28.27
CA PRO A 97 7.98 3.93 -29.40
C PRO A 97 7.18 3.68 -30.67
N GLY A 98 6.91 4.74 -31.42
CA GLY A 98 6.22 4.65 -32.70
C GLY A 98 4.73 4.35 -32.62
N THR A 99 4.11 4.54 -31.43
CA THR A 99 2.65 4.40 -31.28
C THR A 99 1.93 5.49 -32.06
N ALA A 100 0.93 5.12 -32.86
CA ALA A 100 0.15 6.09 -33.62
C ALA A 100 -0.72 6.96 -32.70
N LEU A 101 -0.85 8.28 -32.99
CA LEU A 101 -1.58 9.23 -32.16
C LEU A 101 -3.03 8.81 -31.89
N ARG A 102 -3.69 8.21 -32.88
CA ARG A 102 -5.04 7.65 -32.72
C ARG A 102 -5.11 6.52 -31.68
N HIS A 103 -4.03 5.74 -31.54
CA HIS A 103 -3.97 4.63 -30.58
C HIS A 103 -3.70 5.16 -29.17
N ILE A 104 -2.91 6.23 -29.02
CA ILE A 104 -2.73 6.91 -27.75
C ILE A 104 -4.09 7.40 -27.22
N TRP A 105 -4.88 8.12 -28.05
CA TRP A 105 -6.20 8.57 -27.67
C TRP A 105 -7.19 7.42 -27.40
N ASN A 106 -7.12 6.33 -28.16
CA ASN A 106 -7.95 5.16 -27.88
C ASN A 106 -7.63 4.56 -26.50
N GLY A 107 -6.35 4.58 -26.09
CA GLY A 107 -5.94 4.12 -24.78
C GLY A 107 -6.50 4.98 -23.65
N PHE A 108 -6.54 6.28 -23.85
CA PHE A 108 -7.04 7.23 -22.84
C PHE A 108 -8.57 7.33 -22.77
N LYS A 109 -9.30 6.77 -23.72
CA LYS A 109 -10.76 6.86 -23.75
C LYS A 109 -11.39 5.84 -22.81
N MET A 110 -12.25 6.31 -21.89
CA MET A 110 -13.06 5.44 -21.03
C MET A 110 -13.86 4.43 -21.86
N ASN A 111 -13.95 3.20 -21.38
CA ASN A 111 -14.73 2.11 -21.98
C ASN A 111 -14.38 1.81 -23.46
N SER A 112 -13.19 2.16 -23.91
CA SER A 112 -12.74 1.77 -25.26
C SER A 112 -12.19 0.34 -25.21
N ASN A 113 -12.42 -0.42 -26.32
CA ASN A 113 -11.66 -1.65 -26.57
C ASN A 113 -10.20 -1.22 -26.85
N HIS A 114 -9.37 -1.30 -25.84
CA HIS A 114 -8.00 -0.79 -25.81
C HIS A 114 -7.12 -1.54 -26.82
N ASN A 115 -7.03 -1.03 -28.04
CA ASN A 115 -6.03 -1.51 -29.00
C ASN A 115 -4.64 -1.02 -28.57
N GLY A 116 -4.04 -1.67 -27.58
CA GLY A 116 -2.63 -1.57 -27.28
C GLY A 116 -2.18 -0.63 -26.16
N ASN A 117 -2.98 0.32 -25.69
CA ASN A 117 -2.61 1.27 -24.62
C ASN A 117 -3.62 1.27 -23.48
N ALA A 118 -3.96 0.09 -22.96
CA ALA A 118 -4.82 -0.03 -21.78
C ALA A 118 -4.14 0.59 -20.55
N GLU A 119 -4.94 1.08 -19.64
CA GLU A 119 -4.47 1.46 -18.31
C GLU A 119 -3.68 0.32 -17.67
N GLN A 120 -2.55 0.66 -17.05
CA GLN A 120 -1.63 -0.31 -16.45
C GLN A 120 -1.75 -0.26 -14.93
N THR A 121 -1.68 -1.45 -14.31
CA THR A 121 -1.57 -1.54 -12.86
C THR A 121 -0.20 -1.07 -12.38
N VAL A 122 -0.12 -0.71 -11.10
CA VAL A 122 1.12 -0.49 -10.36
C VAL A 122 1.26 -1.56 -9.29
N LYS A 123 2.50 -1.93 -8.97
CA LYS A 123 2.79 -2.80 -7.83
C LYS A 123 2.90 -1.93 -6.58
N VAL A 124 1.95 -2.06 -5.68
CA VAL A 124 1.90 -1.35 -4.40
C VAL A 124 2.35 -2.30 -3.30
N SER A 125 3.44 -1.93 -2.62
CA SER A 125 4.01 -2.72 -1.52
C SER A 125 3.99 -1.93 -0.23
N PHE A 126 3.58 -2.59 0.86
CA PHE A 126 3.65 -2.03 2.19
C PHE A 126 4.10 -3.08 3.21
N GLU A 127 5.34 -2.99 3.57
CA GLU A 127 5.97 -3.76 4.64
C GLU A 127 6.54 -2.81 5.70
N ASN A 128 6.82 -3.32 6.88
CA ASN A 128 7.45 -2.53 7.95
C ASN A 128 6.70 -1.24 8.31
N CYS A 129 5.38 -1.31 8.43
CA CYS A 129 4.55 -0.20 8.90
C CYS A 129 4.33 -0.32 10.41
N ARG A 130 4.68 0.73 11.16
CA ARG A 130 4.48 0.82 12.62
C ARG A 130 3.09 1.31 12.98
N SER A 131 2.43 1.98 12.04
CA SER A 131 1.13 2.60 12.25
C SER A 131 0.34 2.71 10.96
N LEU A 132 -0.92 3.08 11.05
CA LEU A 132 -1.75 3.44 9.89
C LEU A 132 -1.20 4.68 9.17
N ASN A 133 -0.57 5.62 9.89
CA ASN A 133 0.09 6.77 9.27
C ASN A 133 1.26 6.35 8.39
N ASP A 134 2.08 5.38 8.85
CA ASP A 134 3.17 4.82 8.04
C ASP A 134 2.62 4.14 6.78
N LEU A 135 1.52 3.38 6.93
CA LEU A 135 0.84 2.75 5.80
C LEU A 135 0.33 3.81 4.80
N ALA A 136 -0.42 4.81 5.27
CA ALA A 136 -0.93 5.88 4.43
C ALA A 136 0.19 6.66 3.73
N GLY A 137 1.30 6.92 4.43
CA GLY A 137 2.49 7.55 3.85
C GLY A 137 3.15 6.73 2.74
N LYS A 138 3.19 5.39 2.88
CA LYS A 138 3.69 4.50 1.81
C LYS A 138 2.75 4.41 0.62
N LEU A 139 1.44 4.41 0.86
CA LEU A 139 0.44 4.37 -0.20
C LEU A 139 0.46 5.64 -1.05
N GLN A 140 0.57 6.82 -0.43
CA GLN A 140 0.67 8.09 -1.16
C GLN A 140 1.90 8.19 -2.07
N GLN A 141 2.98 7.47 -1.77
CA GLN A 141 4.17 7.43 -2.63
C GLN A 141 3.98 6.58 -3.89
N GLN A 142 2.96 5.74 -3.93
CA GLN A 142 2.75 4.72 -4.95
C GLN A 142 1.43 4.89 -5.71
N LEU A 143 0.46 5.59 -5.12
CA LEU A 143 -0.88 5.85 -5.65
C LEU A 143 -1.16 7.35 -5.76
N GLU A 144 -2.22 7.71 -6.44
CA GLU A 144 -2.62 9.11 -6.65
C GLU A 144 -3.09 9.80 -5.36
N SER A 145 -3.84 9.06 -4.53
CA SER A 145 -4.44 9.61 -3.32
C SER A 145 -3.38 9.93 -2.26
N ASP A 146 -3.52 11.06 -1.58
CA ASP A 146 -2.64 11.47 -0.50
C ASP A 146 -2.88 10.68 0.79
N SER A 147 -1.94 10.79 1.75
CA SER A 147 -2.03 10.11 3.03
C SER A 147 -3.22 10.55 3.87
N ALA A 148 -3.68 11.80 3.73
CA ALA A 148 -4.84 12.30 4.46
C ALA A 148 -6.13 11.62 3.98
N ALA A 149 -6.28 11.41 2.67
CA ALA A 149 -7.43 10.68 2.10
C ALA A 149 -7.44 9.21 2.55
N PHE A 150 -6.27 8.55 2.60
CA PHE A 150 -6.18 7.19 3.15
C PHE A 150 -6.52 7.15 4.63
N MET A 151 -5.98 8.08 5.43
CA MET A 151 -6.30 8.13 6.88
C MET A 151 -7.78 8.39 7.12
N ALA A 152 -8.43 9.27 6.35
CA ALA A 152 -9.88 9.50 6.45
C ALA A 152 -10.68 8.21 6.17
N ALA A 153 -10.26 7.43 5.16
CA ALA A 153 -10.90 6.15 4.85
C ALA A 153 -10.65 5.09 5.94
N PHE A 154 -9.45 5.04 6.53
CA PHE A 154 -9.13 4.12 7.64
C PHE A 154 -9.88 4.46 8.94
N GLN A 155 -10.44 5.66 9.06
CA GLN A 155 -11.21 6.14 10.21
C GLN A 155 -12.71 6.15 9.95
N ASP A 156 -13.18 5.76 8.77
CA ASP A 156 -14.61 5.72 8.47
C ASP A 156 -15.31 4.62 9.30
N ALA A 157 -15.98 5.03 10.36
CA ALA A 157 -16.65 4.14 11.30
C ALA A 157 -17.73 3.29 10.62
N ASN A 158 -18.42 3.81 9.59
CA ASN A 158 -19.45 3.05 8.88
C ASN A 158 -18.82 1.90 8.10
N GLU A 159 -17.72 2.18 7.41
CA GLU A 159 -17.00 1.18 6.64
C GLU A 159 -16.35 0.14 7.55
N LEU A 160 -15.70 0.57 8.64
CA LEU A 160 -15.09 -0.32 9.61
C LEU A 160 -16.15 -1.26 10.25
N ASN A 161 -17.28 -0.73 10.66
CA ASN A 161 -18.39 -1.53 11.21
C ASN A 161 -18.93 -2.54 10.18
N ARG A 162 -19.07 -2.15 8.91
CA ARG A 162 -19.48 -3.04 7.81
C ARG A 162 -18.50 -4.21 7.64
N LEU A 163 -17.21 -3.97 7.85
CA LEU A 163 -16.15 -4.97 7.78
C LEU A 163 -15.96 -5.76 9.08
N GLY A 164 -16.57 -5.35 10.18
CA GLY A 164 -16.46 -5.99 11.49
C GLY A 164 -15.19 -5.62 12.27
N PHE A 165 -14.63 -4.44 12.05
CA PHE A 165 -13.46 -3.94 12.75
C PHE A 165 -13.77 -2.68 13.56
N THR A 166 -13.06 -2.51 14.68
CA THR A 166 -12.90 -1.19 15.31
C THR A 166 -11.69 -0.48 14.71
N TYR A 167 -11.53 0.80 14.98
CA TYR A 167 -10.34 1.56 14.55
C TYR A 167 -9.04 0.96 15.07
N GLU A 168 -9.04 0.47 16.32
CA GLU A 168 -7.88 -0.18 16.93
C GLU A 168 -7.53 -1.50 16.23
N GLN A 169 -8.53 -2.20 15.71
CA GLN A 169 -8.37 -3.50 15.06
C GLN A 169 -8.06 -3.40 13.56
N VAL A 170 -8.39 -2.26 12.92
CA VAL A 170 -8.25 -2.12 11.46
C VAL A 170 -6.82 -2.40 10.94
N PRO A 171 -5.72 -2.18 11.69
CA PRO A 171 -4.40 -2.60 11.22
C PRO A 171 -4.30 -4.11 10.92
N ALA A 172 -5.12 -4.95 11.55
CA ALA A 172 -5.17 -6.39 11.28
C ALA A 172 -5.76 -6.74 9.90
N LEU A 173 -6.53 -5.84 9.29
CA LEU A 173 -7.09 -5.99 7.95
C LEU A 173 -5.99 -6.00 6.88
N PHE A 174 -4.91 -5.25 7.10
CA PHE A 174 -3.88 -5.02 6.09
C PHE A 174 -2.79 -6.08 6.18
N ILE A 175 -2.83 -7.04 5.28
CA ILE A 175 -1.83 -8.11 5.18
C ILE A 175 -0.63 -7.57 4.40
N PRO A 176 0.57 -7.42 5.01
CA PRO A 176 1.75 -6.91 4.29
C PRO A 176 2.14 -7.81 3.13
N ASN A 177 2.12 -7.24 1.93
CA ASN A 177 2.46 -7.91 0.67
C ASN A 177 2.65 -6.86 -0.44
N THR A 178 2.88 -7.34 -1.66
CA THR A 178 2.83 -6.53 -2.89
C THR A 178 1.55 -6.86 -3.65
N TYR A 179 0.77 -5.83 -3.96
CA TYR A 179 -0.52 -5.93 -4.63
C TYR A 179 -0.49 -5.22 -5.96
N GLU A 180 -1.18 -5.76 -6.95
CA GLU A 180 -1.44 -5.07 -8.21
C GLU A 180 -2.75 -4.29 -8.09
N MET A 181 -2.69 -2.98 -8.40
CA MET A 181 -3.87 -2.11 -8.38
C MET A 181 -3.67 -0.95 -9.36
N TYR A 182 -4.75 -0.27 -9.71
CA TYR A 182 -4.66 0.92 -10.55
C TYR A 182 -4.07 2.08 -9.78
N TRP A 183 -3.29 2.93 -10.46
CA TRP A 183 -2.61 4.06 -9.83
C TRP A 183 -3.57 5.08 -9.21
N ASP A 184 -4.72 5.30 -9.85
CA ASP A 184 -5.78 6.21 -9.42
C ASP A 184 -6.79 5.57 -8.44
N GLN A 185 -6.52 4.35 -7.97
CA GLN A 185 -7.40 3.61 -7.07
C GLN A 185 -7.74 4.43 -5.82
N LYS A 186 -9.04 4.61 -5.56
CA LYS A 186 -9.52 5.39 -4.42
C LYS A 186 -9.30 4.64 -3.10
N PRO A 187 -9.11 5.36 -1.97
CA PRO A 187 -8.88 4.74 -0.66
C PRO A 187 -9.94 3.72 -0.25
N GLN A 188 -11.21 3.93 -0.58
CA GLN A 188 -12.30 2.98 -0.31
C GLN A 188 -12.12 1.68 -1.09
N ALA A 189 -11.76 1.77 -2.38
CA ALA A 189 -11.50 0.61 -3.22
C ALA A 189 -10.25 -0.16 -2.74
N PHE A 190 -9.23 0.56 -2.21
CA PHE A 190 -8.10 -0.07 -1.54
C PHE A 190 -8.54 -0.89 -0.31
N ILE A 191 -9.37 -0.33 0.57
CA ILE A 191 -9.90 -1.05 1.74
C ILE A 191 -10.70 -2.29 1.31
N GLU A 192 -11.53 -2.18 0.29
CA GLU A 192 -12.30 -3.30 -0.25
C GLU A 192 -11.40 -4.42 -0.80
N GLN A 193 -10.33 -4.05 -1.50
CA GLN A 193 -9.34 -5.01 -1.96
C GLN A 193 -8.65 -5.69 -0.77
N MET A 194 -8.25 -4.93 0.25
CA MET A 194 -7.64 -5.48 1.47
C MET A 194 -8.61 -6.39 2.23
N ALA A 195 -9.88 -6.06 2.27
CA ALA A 195 -10.91 -6.92 2.87
C ALA A 195 -11.05 -8.27 2.14
N LYS A 196 -10.92 -8.26 0.82
CA LYS A 196 -10.89 -9.48 0.01
C LYS A 196 -9.62 -10.29 0.29
N GLU A 197 -8.46 -9.63 0.34
CA GLU A 197 -7.19 -10.31 0.64
C GLU A 197 -7.18 -10.87 2.07
N PHE A 198 -7.75 -10.16 3.04
CA PHE A 198 -7.93 -10.66 4.39
C PHE A 198 -8.77 -11.94 4.43
N LYS A 199 -9.89 -11.99 3.71
CA LYS A 199 -10.71 -13.21 3.61
C LYS A 199 -9.94 -14.37 2.95
N ASN A 200 -9.17 -14.08 1.91
CA ASN A 200 -8.35 -15.08 1.24
C ASN A 200 -7.23 -15.61 2.15
N PHE A 201 -6.65 -14.74 2.97
CA PHE A 201 -5.59 -15.10 3.92
C PHE A 201 -6.11 -16.00 5.05
N TRP A 202 -7.27 -15.70 5.63
CA TRP A 202 -7.87 -16.45 6.74
C TRP A 202 -8.64 -17.67 6.24
N THR A 203 -7.89 -18.64 5.69
CA THR A 203 -8.43 -19.93 5.23
C THR A 203 -9.05 -20.73 6.39
N PRO A 204 -9.91 -21.71 6.11
CA PRO A 204 -10.43 -22.63 7.15
C PRO A 204 -9.32 -23.26 7.99
N GLU A 205 -8.18 -23.62 7.37
CA GLU A 205 -7.03 -24.18 8.08
C GLU A 205 -6.44 -23.19 9.10
N ARG A 206 -6.24 -21.90 8.69
CA ARG A 206 -5.76 -20.87 9.63
C ARG A 206 -6.77 -20.60 10.74
N MET A 207 -8.06 -20.62 10.44
CA MET A 207 -9.11 -20.45 11.43
C MET A 207 -9.16 -21.61 12.43
N ASP A 208 -8.87 -22.83 12.02
CA ASP A 208 -8.77 -23.97 12.93
C ASP A 208 -7.50 -23.87 13.80
N LYS A 209 -6.35 -23.50 13.23
CA LYS A 209 -5.13 -23.23 14.01
C LYS A 209 -5.34 -22.12 15.04
N LEU A 210 -6.05 -21.04 14.68
CA LEU A 210 -6.42 -19.95 15.57
C LEU A 210 -7.12 -20.48 16.84
N LYS A 211 -8.14 -21.33 16.67
CA LYS A 211 -8.87 -21.96 17.79
C LYS A 211 -7.96 -22.87 18.62
N HIS A 212 -7.07 -23.62 17.96
CA HIS A 212 -6.14 -24.54 18.65
C HIS A 212 -5.15 -23.82 19.58
N VAL A 213 -4.75 -22.59 19.22
CA VAL A 213 -3.89 -21.78 20.10
C VAL A 213 -4.67 -20.99 21.15
N GLY A 214 -6.01 -21.10 21.18
CA GLY A 214 -6.88 -20.49 22.17
C GLY A 214 -7.21 -19.03 21.89
N LEU A 215 -7.04 -18.57 20.65
CA LEU A 215 -7.48 -17.25 20.19
C LEU A 215 -8.86 -17.37 19.50
N THR A 216 -9.63 -16.27 19.51
CA THR A 216 -11.01 -16.27 19.03
C THR A 216 -11.18 -15.54 17.70
N THR A 217 -10.37 -14.53 17.44
CA THR A 217 -10.49 -13.70 16.25
C THR A 217 -9.17 -13.54 15.49
N PRO A 218 -9.22 -13.35 14.17
CA PRO A 218 -8.07 -12.95 13.37
C PRO A 218 -7.30 -11.74 13.93
N SER A 219 -8.03 -10.72 14.40
CA SER A 219 -7.42 -9.52 15.00
C SER A 219 -6.60 -9.85 16.23
N GLU A 220 -7.01 -10.80 17.07
CA GLU A 220 -6.22 -11.25 18.23
C GLU A 220 -4.91 -11.90 17.80
N ALA A 221 -4.93 -12.73 16.74
CA ALA A 221 -3.71 -13.36 16.22
C ALA A 221 -2.73 -12.33 15.65
N VAL A 222 -3.24 -11.34 14.90
CA VAL A 222 -2.40 -10.27 14.34
C VAL A 222 -1.88 -9.35 15.46
N THR A 223 -2.71 -9.09 16.48
CA THR A 223 -2.30 -8.32 17.66
C THR A 223 -1.15 -9.01 18.39
N LEU A 224 -1.26 -10.30 18.67
CA LEU A 224 -0.18 -11.09 19.28
C LEU A 224 1.05 -11.13 18.37
N ALA A 225 0.88 -11.34 17.07
CA ALA A 225 1.96 -11.33 16.10
C ALA A 225 2.72 -9.99 16.07
N SER A 226 1.99 -8.87 16.20
CA SER A 226 2.61 -7.53 16.27
C SER A 226 3.49 -7.36 17.50
N ILE A 227 3.09 -7.93 18.63
CA ILE A 227 3.88 -7.96 19.88
C ILE A 227 5.11 -8.84 19.69
N VAL A 228 4.93 -10.08 19.21
CA VAL A 228 6.04 -11.03 18.95
C VAL A 228 7.10 -10.43 18.04
N TYR A 229 6.67 -9.80 16.93
CA TYR A 229 7.58 -9.14 15.99
C TYR A 229 8.32 -7.96 16.63
N SER A 230 7.65 -7.20 17.48
CA SER A 230 8.24 -6.05 18.17
C SER A 230 9.24 -6.46 19.25
N GLU A 231 9.10 -7.65 19.85
CA GLU A 231 10.08 -8.23 20.76
C GLU A 231 11.29 -8.77 20.00
N GLN A 232 11.06 -9.45 18.88
CA GLN A 232 12.10 -10.11 18.11
C GLN A 232 11.90 -9.94 16.60
N SER A 233 12.47 -8.89 16.03
CA SER A 233 12.36 -8.61 14.58
C SER A 233 13.43 -9.30 13.72
N LYS A 234 14.50 -9.84 14.35
CA LYS A 234 15.69 -10.31 13.64
C LYS A 234 15.80 -11.84 13.55
N ASN A 235 15.28 -12.55 14.54
CA ASN A 235 15.39 -14.01 14.60
C ASN A 235 14.01 -14.67 14.53
N ALA A 236 13.61 -15.07 13.33
CA ALA A 236 12.34 -15.74 13.08
C ALA A 236 12.17 -17.09 13.80
N GLN A 237 13.26 -17.74 14.18
CA GLN A 237 13.20 -19.02 14.90
C GLN A 237 12.64 -18.89 16.32
N GLU A 238 12.73 -17.71 16.92
CA GLU A 238 12.16 -17.46 18.25
C GLU A 238 10.67 -17.08 18.20
N TRP A 239 10.10 -16.67 17.07
CA TRP A 239 8.70 -16.25 16.99
C TRP A 239 7.69 -17.27 17.54
N PRO A 240 7.74 -18.57 17.16
CA PRO A 240 6.80 -19.55 17.70
C PRO A 240 6.98 -19.78 19.20
N ILE A 241 8.20 -19.62 19.72
CA ILE A 241 8.52 -19.80 21.15
C ILE A 241 7.96 -18.58 21.94
N ILE A 242 8.22 -17.35 21.48
CA ILE A 242 7.70 -16.14 22.09
C ILE A 242 6.16 -16.12 22.04
N ALA A 243 5.57 -16.54 20.92
CA ALA A 243 4.13 -16.66 20.80
C ALA A 243 3.55 -17.63 21.85
N GLY A 244 4.16 -18.81 22.00
CA GLY A 244 3.79 -19.80 23.01
C GLY A 244 3.89 -19.26 24.45
N LEU A 245 4.95 -18.48 24.74
CA LEU A 245 5.14 -17.82 26.04
C LEU A 245 3.97 -16.87 26.33
N TYR A 246 3.60 -16.01 25.40
CA TYR A 246 2.49 -15.08 25.60
C TYR A 246 1.13 -15.76 25.70
N LEU A 247 0.89 -16.79 24.89
CA LEU A 247 -0.31 -17.63 25.01
C LEU A 247 -0.39 -18.32 26.38
N ASN A 248 0.73 -18.79 26.94
CA ASN A 248 0.76 -19.35 28.29
C ASN A 248 0.38 -18.27 29.34
N ARG A 249 0.90 -17.04 29.21
CA ARG A 249 0.54 -15.93 30.10
C ARG A 249 -0.95 -15.61 30.01
N ILE A 250 -1.51 -15.50 28.80
CA ILE A 250 -2.95 -15.29 28.60
C ILE A 250 -3.77 -16.38 29.31
N LYS A 251 -3.43 -17.64 29.05
CA LYS A 251 -4.12 -18.80 29.66
C LYS A 251 -4.06 -18.83 31.17
N GLN A 252 -2.96 -18.34 31.77
CA GLN A 252 -2.76 -18.30 33.23
C GLN A 252 -3.26 -17.00 33.87
N GLY A 253 -3.82 -16.07 33.10
CA GLY A 253 -4.25 -14.78 33.62
C GLY A 253 -3.09 -13.87 34.05
N ILE A 254 -1.89 -14.07 33.49
CA ILE A 254 -0.71 -13.26 33.76
C ILE A 254 -0.68 -12.13 32.72
N LYS A 255 -0.46 -10.89 33.17
CA LYS A 255 -0.28 -9.74 32.27
C LYS A 255 0.89 -9.97 31.32
N LEU A 256 0.78 -9.55 30.05
CA LEU A 256 1.84 -9.81 29.05
C LEU A 256 3.16 -9.09 29.39
N GLN A 257 3.10 -7.89 29.95
CA GLN A 257 4.25 -7.08 30.36
C GLN A 257 5.29 -6.93 29.24
N SER A 258 4.81 -6.68 28.03
CA SER A 258 5.63 -6.46 26.85
C SER A 258 5.99 -4.97 26.72
N ASP A 259 7.29 -4.67 26.70
CA ASP A 259 7.80 -3.29 26.58
C ASP A 259 7.34 -2.58 25.30
N PRO A 260 7.30 -3.22 24.10
CA PRO A 260 6.76 -2.62 22.90
C PRO A 260 5.37 -2.01 23.06
N THR A 261 4.52 -2.58 23.90
CA THR A 261 3.13 -2.14 24.07
C THR A 261 3.02 -0.77 24.75
N PHE A 262 3.77 -0.50 25.82
CA PHE A 262 3.77 0.85 26.39
C PHE A 262 4.56 1.84 25.53
N LYS A 263 5.61 1.40 24.82
CA LYS A 263 6.30 2.25 23.85
C LYS A 263 5.35 2.71 22.74
N PHE A 264 4.43 1.86 22.30
CA PHE A 264 3.39 2.23 21.33
C PHE A 264 2.50 3.37 21.86
N CYS A 265 2.14 3.35 23.14
CA CYS A 265 1.37 4.43 23.78
C CYS A 265 2.05 5.80 23.70
N TRP A 266 3.37 5.82 23.80
CA TRP A 266 4.16 7.06 23.70
C TRP A 266 4.42 7.51 22.27
N GLY A 267 4.32 6.60 21.30
CA GLY A 267 4.63 6.89 19.91
C GLY A 267 6.02 7.50 19.72
N ASP A 268 6.10 8.58 18.96
CA ASP A 268 7.38 9.26 18.65
C ASP A 268 8.02 9.99 19.85
N GLN A 269 7.31 10.18 20.95
CA GLN A 269 7.84 10.86 22.15
C GLN A 269 9.01 10.08 22.78
N LEU A 270 9.08 8.76 22.58
CA LEU A 270 10.22 7.94 23.01
C LEU A 270 11.31 7.76 21.93
N LYS A 271 11.19 8.42 20.80
CA LYS A 271 12.21 8.36 19.76
C LYS A 271 13.52 8.97 20.26
N GLY A 272 14.61 8.17 20.21
CA GLY A 272 15.93 8.60 20.73
C GLY A 272 16.11 8.45 22.25
N VAL A 273 15.10 8.00 22.98
CA VAL A 273 15.24 7.70 24.42
C VAL A 273 16.07 6.42 24.59
N GLN A 274 17.28 6.57 25.11
CA GLN A 274 18.22 5.45 25.28
C GLN A 274 17.87 4.57 26.48
N ARG A 275 17.29 5.14 27.56
CA ARG A 275 16.95 4.43 28.80
C ARG A 275 15.49 4.63 29.15
N LEU A 276 14.76 3.53 29.19
CA LEU A 276 13.38 3.51 29.67
C LEU A 276 13.35 3.61 31.21
N LEU A 277 12.51 4.49 31.72
CA LEU A 277 12.30 4.70 33.14
C LEU A 277 10.96 4.10 33.59
N ALA A 278 10.77 3.94 34.90
CA ALA A 278 9.50 3.46 35.46
C ALA A 278 8.31 4.32 35.01
N VAL A 279 8.46 5.64 34.95
CA VAL A 279 7.41 6.58 34.51
C VAL A 279 6.93 6.26 33.06
N HIS A 280 7.80 5.78 32.19
CA HIS A 280 7.40 5.41 30.83
C HIS A 280 6.50 4.16 30.83
N ARG A 281 6.78 3.20 31.73
CA ARG A 281 5.95 2.00 31.91
C ARG A 281 4.61 2.26 32.55
N ASP A 282 4.51 3.35 33.32
CA ASP A 282 3.31 3.67 34.09
C ASP A 282 2.26 4.45 33.30
N VAL A 283 2.47 4.65 31.99
CA VAL A 283 1.50 5.36 31.14
C VAL A 283 0.13 4.68 31.19
N ASP A 284 -0.90 5.50 31.41
CA ASP A 284 -2.29 5.04 31.35
C ASP A 284 -2.78 5.01 29.90
N CYS A 285 -2.86 3.81 29.34
CA CYS A 285 -3.13 3.62 27.93
C CYS A 285 -3.69 2.20 27.71
N PRO A 286 -4.72 2.03 26.88
CA PRO A 286 -5.35 0.74 26.62
C PRO A 286 -4.40 -0.32 26.04
N TYR A 287 -3.27 0.09 25.47
CA TYR A 287 -2.28 -0.81 24.92
C TYR A 287 -1.23 -1.26 25.94
N ASN A 288 -1.13 -0.61 27.11
CA ASN A 288 -0.09 -0.92 28.10
C ASN A 288 -0.33 -2.25 28.80
N THR A 289 0.32 -3.32 28.34
CA THR A 289 0.19 -4.67 28.89
C THR A 289 0.85 -4.89 30.27
N TYR A 290 1.44 -3.86 30.86
CA TYR A 290 1.77 -3.82 32.29
C TYR A 290 0.55 -3.49 33.16
N LYS A 291 -0.45 -2.80 32.60
CA LYS A 291 -1.67 -2.36 33.31
C LYS A 291 -2.88 -3.20 32.97
N ILE A 292 -3.06 -3.55 31.70
CA ILE A 292 -4.17 -4.38 31.25
C ILE A 292 -3.85 -5.87 31.35
N GLN A 293 -4.90 -6.70 31.37
CA GLN A 293 -4.82 -8.14 31.27
C GLN A 293 -5.19 -8.61 29.85
N GLY A 294 -4.50 -9.62 29.35
CA GLY A 294 -4.72 -10.14 28.00
C GLY A 294 -4.09 -9.29 26.92
N LEU A 295 -4.63 -9.38 25.71
CA LEU A 295 -4.16 -8.62 24.54
C LEU A 295 -4.65 -7.17 24.58
N PRO A 296 -3.87 -6.23 24.02
CA PRO A 296 -4.36 -4.87 23.77
C PRO A 296 -5.48 -4.85 22.73
N PRO A 297 -6.21 -3.72 22.57
CA PRO A 297 -7.39 -3.65 21.69
C PRO A 297 -7.10 -3.88 20.20
N GLY A 298 -5.84 -3.81 19.77
CA GLY A 298 -5.44 -4.05 18.40
C GLY A 298 -3.92 -4.15 18.22
N PRO A 299 -3.45 -4.38 16.99
CA PRO A 299 -2.03 -4.48 16.68
C PRO A 299 -1.25 -3.20 16.96
N ILE A 300 -0.01 -3.35 17.44
CA ILE A 300 0.96 -2.26 17.65
C ILE A 300 1.94 -2.10 16.49
N TYR A 301 1.78 -2.91 15.45
CA TYR A 301 2.61 -3.00 14.25
C TYR A 301 1.85 -3.77 13.18
N LEU A 302 2.14 -3.58 11.89
CA LEU A 302 1.66 -4.45 10.82
C LEU A 302 2.68 -5.60 10.65
N PRO A 303 2.48 -6.76 11.31
CA PRO A 303 3.50 -7.81 11.36
C PRO A 303 3.60 -8.51 10.01
N PRO A 304 4.81 -8.94 9.59
CA PRO A 304 4.96 -9.83 8.44
C PRO A 304 4.11 -11.10 8.58
N VAL A 305 3.61 -11.63 7.46
CA VAL A 305 2.78 -12.85 7.40
C VAL A 305 3.41 -14.01 8.17
N GLY A 306 4.72 -14.21 8.05
CA GLY A 306 5.43 -15.28 8.74
C GLY A 306 5.33 -15.24 10.26
N VAL A 307 5.13 -14.05 10.85
CA VAL A 307 4.93 -13.91 12.30
C VAL A 307 3.51 -14.32 12.68
N VAL A 308 2.52 -14.00 11.85
CA VAL A 308 1.13 -14.47 12.07
C VAL A 308 1.09 -16.00 11.99
N ASP A 309 1.74 -16.58 10.99
CA ASP A 309 1.85 -18.04 10.87
C ASP A 309 2.62 -18.65 12.05
N ALA A 310 3.63 -17.97 12.61
CA ALA A 310 4.33 -18.42 13.81
C ALA A 310 3.44 -18.42 15.06
N VAL A 311 2.55 -17.43 15.20
CA VAL A 311 1.54 -17.41 16.28
C VAL A 311 0.57 -18.58 16.14
N LEU A 312 0.07 -18.82 14.92
CA LEU A 312 -0.86 -19.94 14.64
C LEU A 312 -0.22 -21.33 14.80
N ASN A 313 1.12 -21.41 14.76
CA ASN A 313 1.91 -22.63 14.97
C ASN A 313 2.81 -22.49 16.21
N ALA A 314 2.34 -21.79 17.25
CA ALA A 314 3.09 -21.52 18.46
C ALA A 314 3.65 -22.83 19.09
N THR A 315 4.91 -22.78 19.50
CA THR A 315 5.55 -23.93 20.14
C THR A 315 4.91 -24.22 21.48
N LYS A 316 4.58 -25.49 21.72
CA LYS A 316 4.05 -25.95 23.01
C LYS A 316 5.18 -26.12 24.02
N HIS A 317 5.16 -25.33 25.06
CA HIS A 317 6.06 -25.37 26.22
C HIS A 317 5.38 -24.73 27.44
N ASN A 318 6.07 -24.66 28.56
CA ASN A 318 5.54 -24.05 29.79
C ASN A 318 6.20 -22.70 30.16
N TYR A 319 7.01 -22.12 29.28
CA TYR A 319 7.69 -20.85 29.53
C TYR A 319 6.68 -19.70 29.72
N ILE A 320 6.98 -18.84 30.67
CA ILE A 320 6.23 -17.60 30.97
C ILE A 320 7.16 -16.39 31.14
N PHE A 321 8.49 -16.61 31.10
CA PHE A 321 9.51 -15.57 31.17
C PHE A 321 10.49 -15.70 30.01
N MET A 322 10.99 -14.57 29.52
CA MET A 322 12.11 -14.45 28.62
C MET A 322 13.05 -13.32 29.05
N CYS A 323 14.32 -13.44 28.74
CA CYS A 323 15.32 -12.40 28.96
C CYS A 323 16.40 -12.54 27.90
N ALA A 324 16.88 -11.41 27.37
CA ALA A 324 17.97 -11.42 26.39
C ALA A 324 19.20 -12.16 26.96
N LYS A 325 19.89 -12.95 26.11
CA LYS A 325 21.12 -13.60 26.48
C LYS A 325 22.25 -12.59 26.65
N PRO A 326 23.18 -12.83 27.60
CA PRO A 326 24.34 -11.97 27.84
C PRO A 326 25.45 -12.23 26.81
N ASP A 327 25.08 -12.14 25.53
CA ASP A 327 25.98 -12.35 24.39
C ASP A 327 25.50 -11.49 23.19
N TYR A 328 26.17 -11.59 22.06
CA TYR A 328 25.81 -10.83 20.86
C TYR A 328 24.86 -11.59 19.91
N SER A 329 24.29 -12.73 20.33
CA SER A 329 23.38 -13.52 19.50
C SER A 329 22.06 -12.82 19.21
N GLY A 330 21.65 -11.86 20.05
CA GLY A 330 20.35 -11.20 19.99
C GLY A 330 19.18 -12.16 20.23
N THR A 331 19.43 -13.30 20.90
CA THR A 331 18.43 -14.29 21.28
C THR A 331 18.07 -14.23 22.76
N HIS A 332 17.08 -15.03 23.18
CA HIS A 332 16.56 -15.02 24.55
C HIS A 332 16.80 -16.33 25.28
N ASN A 333 16.93 -16.25 26.59
CA ASN A 333 16.73 -17.34 27.53
C ASN A 333 15.23 -17.41 27.87
N PHE A 334 14.63 -18.59 27.79
CA PHE A 334 13.23 -18.84 28.10
C PHE A 334 13.11 -19.75 29.31
N THR A 335 12.21 -19.42 30.24
CA THR A 335 12.01 -20.24 31.47
C THR A 335 10.57 -20.14 31.98
N ALA A 336 10.16 -21.16 32.74
CA ALA A 336 8.93 -21.16 33.54
C ALA A 336 9.20 -20.69 35.00
N SER A 337 10.48 -20.60 35.43
CA SER A 337 10.88 -20.29 36.81
C SER A 337 11.19 -18.83 36.98
N GLY A 338 10.47 -18.15 37.91
CA GLY A 338 10.77 -16.76 38.28
C GLY A 338 12.17 -16.59 38.88
N ALA A 339 12.67 -17.60 39.66
CA ALA A 339 14.01 -17.58 40.21
C ALA A 339 15.09 -17.62 39.12
N GLU A 340 14.93 -18.49 38.13
CA GLU A 340 15.83 -18.59 36.98
C GLU A 340 15.76 -17.31 36.11
N HIS A 341 14.57 -16.74 35.91
CA HIS A 341 14.43 -15.47 35.22
C HIS A 341 15.23 -14.35 35.90
N ILE A 342 15.18 -14.24 37.23
CA ILE A 342 15.95 -13.25 38.00
C ILE A 342 17.46 -13.47 37.79
N GLN A 343 17.93 -14.72 37.78
CA GLN A 343 19.32 -15.04 37.50
C GLN A 343 19.74 -14.62 36.10
N ASN A 344 18.94 -14.95 35.09
CA ASN A 344 19.17 -14.58 33.70
C ASN A 344 19.18 -13.03 33.52
N ALA A 345 18.23 -12.34 34.11
CA ALA A 345 18.17 -10.88 34.09
C ALA A 345 19.40 -10.24 34.74
N SER A 346 19.84 -10.78 35.90
CA SER A 346 21.03 -10.31 36.57
C SER A 346 22.31 -10.55 35.77
N ALA A 347 22.41 -11.70 35.10
CA ALA A 347 23.53 -12.01 34.21
C ALA A 347 23.58 -11.03 33.03
N PHE A 348 22.43 -10.77 32.39
CA PHE A 348 22.34 -9.81 31.30
C PHE A 348 22.72 -8.39 31.74
N GLN A 349 22.25 -7.94 32.91
CA GLN A 349 22.57 -6.60 33.43
C GLN A 349 24.07 -6.44 33.71
N ARG A 350 24.74 -7.49 34.31
CA ARG A 350 26.18 -7.46 34.52
C ARG A 350 26.95 -7.38 33.20
N TRP A 351 26.57 -8.18 32.23
CA TRP A 351 27.18 -8.17 30.90
C TRP A 351 27.02 -6.80 30.23
N LEU A 352 25.81 -6.24 30.22
CA LEU A 352 25.54 -4.94 29.61
C LEU A 352 26.34 -3.81 30.28
N ALA A 353 26.46 -3.84 31.63
CA ALA A 353 27.25 -2.87 32.38
C ALA A 353 28.75 -2.96 32.04
N ALA A 354 29.29 -4.16 31.82
CA ALA A 354 30.66 -4.36 31.35
C ALA A 354 30.89 -3.81 29.94
N GLU A 355 29.96 -4.07 29.03
CA GLU A 355 30.01 -3.58 27.65
C GLU A 355 29.99 -2.04 27.56
N LEU A 356 29.14 -1.39 28.39
CA LEU A 356 29.05 0.06 28.44
C LEU A 356 30.29 0.74 29.02
N LYS A 357 31.10 0.02 29.81
CA LYS A 357 32.38 0.53 30.35
C LYS A 357 33.52 0.41 29.31
N ASN A 358 33.38 -0.53 28.37
CA ASN A 358 34.40 -0.80 27.36
C ASN A 358 34.22 0.04 26.07
N ARG A 359 33.17 0.85 26.00
CA ARG A 359 32.89 1.83 24.93
C ARG A 359 33.26 3.25 25.37
#